data_7139f77091aadd42fee0bcad487503b0
#
_entry.id   7139f77091aadd42fee0bcad487503b0
#
_cell.length_a   1.000
_cell.length_b   1.000
_cell.length_c   1.000
_cell.angle_alpha   90.00
_cell.angle_beta   90.00
_cell.angle_gamma   90.00
#
_symmetry.space_group_name_H-M   'P 1'
#
loop_
_entity.id
_entity.type
_entity.pdbx_description
1 polymer ?
#
loop_
_entity_poly.entity_id
_entity_poly.type
_entity_poly.pdbx_seq_one_letter_code
_entity_poly.pdbx_strand_id
1 'polypeptide(L)'
;MDRSELALVAVGGFLGATLRYLVGVAIPGTGGTLAVNVLGSFVLGAFITTVSSRRAQWLFGSGVLSSFTTYSTFAVQTAGLSMTGGLLNIGANYALGFVAAGLGIALGRRR
;
A
#
# COMPACT_ATOMS: atom_id res chain seq x y z
N MET A 1 -9.35 -21.19 -0.01
CA MET A 1 -10.12 -20.00 -0.46
C MET A 1 -11.25 -20.44 -1.37
N ASP A 2 -12.47 -20.10 -1.04
CA ASP A 2 -13.63 -20.46 -1.84
C ASP A 2 -13.85 -19.44 -2.98
N ARG A 3 -14.86 -19.71 -3.84
CA ARG A 3 -15.14 -18.83 -4.98
C ARG A 3 -15.54 -17.42 -4.57
N SER A 4 -16.27 -17.31 -3.47
CA SER A 4 -16.72 -16.04 -2.93
C SER A 4 -15.52 -15.20 -2.45
N GLU A 5 -14.56 -15.84 -1.79
CA GLU A 5 -13.34 -15.19 -1.31
C GLU A 5 -12.45 -14.77 -2.48
N LEU A 6 -12.34 -15.62 -3.52
CA LEU A 6 -11.63 -15.26 -4.76
C LEU A 6 -12.24 -14.02 -5.42
N ALA A 7 -13.56 -13.95 -5.47
CA ALA A 7 -14.25 -12.80 -6.04
C ALA A 7 -13.96 -11.52 -5.25
N LEU A 8 -13.90 -11.61 -3.90
CA LEU A 8 -13.56 -10.48 -3.07
C LEU A 8 -12.14 -9.96 -3.36
N VAL A 9 -11.17 -10.87 -3.46
CA VAL A 9 -9.80 -10.50 -3.79
C VAL A 9 -9.72 -9.89 -5.18
N ALA A 10 -10.43 -10.45 -6.16
CA ALA A 10 -10.43 -9.93 -7.53
C ALA A 10 -11.03 -8.52 -7.61
N VAL A 11 -12.16 -8.29 -6.97
CA VAL A 11 -12.80 -6.96 -6.91
C VAL A 11 -11.90 -5.97 -6.19
N GLY A 12 -11.35 -6.38 -5.04
CA GLY A 12 -10.42 -5.54 -4.28
C GLY A 12 -9.17 -5.21 -5.08
N GLY A 13 -8.62 -6.20 -5.77
CA GLY A 13 -7.45 -6.01 -6.63
C GLY A 13 -7.71 -5.00 -7.74
N PHE A 14 -8.86 -5.09 -8.38
CA PHE A 14 -9.27 -4.12 -9.40
C PHE A 14 -9.37 -2.70 -8.82
N LEU A 15 -10.04 -2.56 -7.68
CA LEU A 15 -10.20 -1.25 -7.04
C LEU A 15 -8.84 -0.67 -6.59
N GLY A 16 -8.02 -1.49 -5.95
CA GLY A 16 -6.71 -1.05 -5.47
C GLY A 16 -5.78 -0.64 -6.61
N ALA A 17 -5.73 -1.42 -7.69
CA ALA A 17 -4.92 -1.12 -8.86
C ALA A 17 -5.41 0.16 -9.56
N THR A 18 -6.72 0.35 -9.64
CA THR A 18 -7.31 1.56 -10.21
C THR A 18 -6.92 2.80 -9.37
N LEU A 19 -7.04 2.71 -8.05
CA LEU A 19 -6.64 3.80 -7.17
C LEU A 19 -5.15 4.11 -7.29
N ARG A 20 -4.30 3.08 -7.36
CA ARG A 20 -2.87 3.28 -7.57
C ARG A 20 -2.59 3.99 -8.90
N TYR A 21 -3.28 3.61 -9.96
CA TYR A 21 -3.14 4.25 -11.27
C TYR A 21 -3.51 5.73 -11.17
N LEU A 22 -4.62 6.05 -10.52
CA LEU A 22 -5.08 7.44 -10.38
C LEU A 22 -4.08 8.29 -9.60
N VAL A 23 -3.51 7.75 -8.52
CA VAL A 23 -2.45 8.45 -7.78
C VAL A 23 -1.23 8.66 -8.66
N GLY A 24 -0.85 7.66 -9.47
CA GLY A 24 0.27 7.78 -10.39
C GLY A 24 0.08 8.84 -11.47
N VAL A 25 -1.15 9.06 -11.91
CA VAL A 25 -1.49 10.14 -12.83
C VAL A 25 -1.40 11.51 -12.14
N ALA A 26 -1.89 11.60 -10.90
CA ALA A 26 -1.89 12.85 -10.14
C ALA A 26 -0.49 13.23 -9.65
N ILE A 27 0.30 12.24 -9.24
CA ILE A 27 1.65 12.41 -8.70
C ILE A 27 2.57 11.45 -9.45
N PRO A 28 3.11 11.83 -10.63
CA PRO A 28 3.94 10.93 -11.44
C PRO A 28 5.28 10.62 -10.79
N GLY A 29 5.83 9.46 -11.14
CA GLY A 29 7.18 9.07 -10.77
C GLY A 29 7.30 8.57 -9.33
N THR A 30 8.47 8.77 -8.73
CA THR A 30 8.80 8.26 -7.40
C THR A 30 7.94 8.84 -6.29
N GLY A 31 7.46 10.07 -6.46
CA GLY A 31 6.56 10.71 -5.49
C GLY A 31 5.23 9.99 -5.37
N GLY A 32 4.64 9.59 -6.49
CA GLY A 32 3.40 8.82 -6.49
C GLY A 32 3.56 7.44 -5.86
N THR A 33 4.66 6.76 -6.18
CA THR A 33 4.99 5.46 -5.59
C THR A 33 5.18 5.58 -4.07
N LEU A 34 5.90 6.60 -3.63
CA LEU A 34 6.07 6.87 -2.19
C LEU A 34 4.71 7.11 -1.53
N ALA A 35 3.87 7.94 -2.15
CA ALA A 35 2.55 8.27 -1.61
C ALA A 35 1.68 7.03 -1.43
N VAL A 36 1.58 6.15 -2.44
CA VAL A 36 0.75 4.94 -2.31
C VAL A 36 1.31 3.97 -1.27
N ASN A 37 2.63 3.84 -1.18
CA ASN A 37 3.25 2.93 -0.23
C ASN A 37 3.12 3.43 1.21
N VAL A 38 3.30 4.72 1.44
CA VAL A 38 3.16 5.32 2.78
C VAL A 38 1.69 5.30 3.22
N LEU A 39 0.79 5.76 2.35
CA LEU A 39 -0.64 5.75 2.65
C LEU A 39 -1.16 4.32 2.86
N GLY A 40 -0.75 3.39 2.00
CA GLY A 40 -1.13 1.99 2.13
C GLY A 40 -0.62 1.36 3.43
N SER A 41 0.60 1.70 3.84
CA SER A 41 1.17 1.22 5.10
C SER A 41 0.39 1.75 6.31
N PHE A 42 0.02 3.02 6.29
CA PHE A 42 -0.81 3.62 7.33
C PHE A 42 -2.17 2.92 7.43
N VAL A 43 -2.86 2.79 6.29
CA VAL A 43 -4.18 2.15 6.24
C VAL A 43 -4.09 0.70 6.68
N LEU A 44 -3.05 -0.02 6.25
CA LEU A 44 -2.85 -1.41 6.66
C LEU A 44 -2.67 -1.52 8.17
N GLY A 45 -1.86 -0.65 8.78
CA GLY A 45 -1.67 -0.63 10.24
C GLY A 45 -2.98 -0.41 10.99
N ALA A 46 -3.79 0.54 10.55
CA ALA A 46 -5.11 0.78 11.13
C ALA A 46 -6.05 -0.40 10.88
N PHE A 47 -6.00 -0.98 9.68
CA PHE A 47 -6.88 -2.08 9.27
C PHE A 47 -6.65 -3.33 10.10
N ILE A 48 -5.39 -3.75 10.30
CA ILE A 48 -5.10 -4.99 11.04
C ILE A 48 -5.46 -4.90 12.53
N THR A 49 -5.58 -3.69 13.05
CA THR A 49 -5.94 -3.47 14.47
C THR A 49 -7.43 -3.26 14.69
N THR A 50 -8.20 -3.04 13.63
CA THR A 50 -9.63 -2.69 13.76
C THR A 50 -10.56 -3.68 13.08
N VAL A 51 -10.09 -4.43 12.07
CA VAL A 51 -10.96 -5.27 11.25
C VAL A 51 -10.69 -6.74 11.53
N SER A 52 -11.72 -7.47 11.98
CA SER A 52 -11.63 -8.90 12.26
C SER A 52 -12.42 -9.76 11.27
N SER A 53 -13.29 -9.17 10.46
CA SER A 53 -14.06 -9.90 9.47
C SER A 53 -13.16 -10.53 8.41
N ARG A 54 -13.29 -11.85 8.24
CA ARG A 54 -12.50 -12.58 7.24
C ARG A 54 -12.78 -12.08 5.83
N ARG A 55 -14.04 -11.79 5.51
CA ARG A 55 -14.41 -11.29 4.19
C ARG A 55 -13.82 -9.91 3.92
N ALA A 56 -13.84 -9.03 4.93
CA ALA A 56 -13.21 -7.72 4.82
C ALA A 56 -11.69 -7.84 4.65
N GLN A 57 -11.05 -8.80 5.30
CA GLN A 57 -9.62 -9.05 5.14
C GLN A 57 -9.28 -9.49 3.71
N TRP A 58 -10.11 -10.32 3.08
CA TRP A 58 -9.92 -10.70 1.67
C TRP A 58 -10.11 -9.51 0.73
N LEU A 59 -11.20 -8.76 0.90
CA LEU A 59 -11.52 -7.63 0.02
C LEU A 59 -10.51 -6.49 0.17
N PHE A 60 -10.34 -5.97 1.38
CA PHE A 60 -9.53 -4.78 1.60
C PHE A 60 -8.05 -5.09 1.81
N GLY A 61 -7.71 -6.14 2.55
CA GLY A 61 -6.32 -6.49 2.81
C GLY A 61 -5.65 -7.11 1.59
N SER A 62 -6.05 -8.32 1.23
CA SER A 62 -5.44 -9.04 0.11
C SER A 62 -5.82 -8.46 -1.25
N GLY A 63 -6.99 -7.86 -1.37
CA GLY A 63 -7.44 -7.24 -2.61
C GLY A 63 -6.96 -5.79 -2.74
N VAL A 64 -7.61 -4.87 -2.04
CA VAL A 64 -7.39 -3.43 -2.23
C VAL A 64 -5.97 -3.02 -1.85
N LEU A 65 -5.54 -3.27 -0.62
CA LEU A 65 -4.26 -2.76 -0.13
C LEU A 65 -3.06 -3.40 -0.82
N SER A 66 -3.12 -4.70 -1.12
CA SER A 66 -2.01 -5.37 -1.81
C SER A 66 -1.82 -4.86 -3.23
N SER A 67 -2.90 -4.43 -3.90
CA SER A 67 -2.85 -3.88 -5.26
C SER A 67 -2.63 -2.38 -5.29
N PHE A 68 -2.97 -1.68 -4.22
CA PHE A 68 -2.75 -0.24 -4.09
C PHE A 68 -1.26 0.06 -3.86
N THR A 69 -0.60 -0.67 -2.99
CA THR A 69 0.85 -0.54 -2.75
C THR A 69 1.63 -1.26 -3.84
N THR A 70 2.91 -0.92 -4.00
CA THR A 70 3.74 -1.57 -5.01
C THR A 70 5.18 -1.71 -4.54
N TYR A 71 5.74 -2.90 -4.75
CA TYR A 71 7.17 -3.14 -4.63
C TYR A 71 7.86 -3.09 -5.99
N SER A 72 7.24 -3.65 -7.01
CA SER A 72 7.86 -3.76 -8.33
C SER A 72 8.13 -2.40 -8.99
N THR A 73 7.16 -1.49 -8.94
CA THR A 73 7.35 -0.14 -9.46
C THR A 73 8.43 0.60 -8.68
N PHE A 74 8.40 0.48 -7.35
CA PHE A 74 9.43 1.04 -6.48
C PHE A 74 10.83 0.53 -6.85
N ALA A 75 10.97 -0.77 -7.06
CA ALA A 75 12.26 -1.37 -7.40
C ALA A 75 12.79 -0.88 -8.76
N VAL A 76 11.93 -0.85 -9.78
CA VAL A 76 12.30 -0.38 -11.11
C VAL A 76 12.69 1.11 -11.08
N GLN A 77 11.92 1.93 -10.41
CA GLN A 77 12.21 3.36 -10.30
C GLN A 77 13.52 3.61 -9.55
N THR A 78 13.74 2.89 -8.45
CA THR A 78 14.98 2.99 -7.66
C THR A 78 16.19 2.65 -8.50
N ALA A 79 16.11 1.58 -9.30
CA ALA A 79 17.22 1.14 -10.16
C ALA A 79 17.56 2.18 -11.24
N GLY A 80 16.58 3.00 -11.64
CA GLY A 80 16.79 4.07 -12.63
C GLY A 80 17.35 5.36 -12.07
N LEU A 81 17.49 5.49 -10.74
CA LEU A 81 18.02 6.68 -10.10
C LEU A 81 19.54 6.61 -9.94
N SER A 82 20.16 7.77 -9.65
CA SER A 82 21.56 7.81 -9.23
C SER A 82 21.73 7.07 -7.91
N MET A 83 22.97 6.80 -7.51
CA MET A 83 23.27 6.15 -6.22
C MET A 83 22.65 6.96 -5.07
N THR A 84 22.85 8.28 -5.02
CA THR A 84 22.29 9.12 -3.98
C THR A 84 20.77 9.11 -4.02
N GLY A 85 20.17 9.32 -5.20
CA GLY A 85 18.73 9.31 -5.37
C GLY A 85 18.11 7.98 -5.02
N GLY A 86 18.74 6.87 -5.42
CA GLY A 86 18.28 5.53 -5.09
C GLY A 86 18.29 5.25 -3.59
N LEU A 87 19.36 5.61 -2.90
CA LEU A 87 19.46 5.44 -1.45
C LEU A 87 18.41 6.29 -0.72
N LEU A 88 18.21 7.53 -1.16
CA LEU A 88 17.17 8.40 -0.58
C LEU A 88 15.77 7.83 -0.81
N ASN A 89 15.51 7.29 -2.00
CA ASN A 89 14.21 6.69 -2.31
C ASN A 89 13.94 5.45 -1.44
N ILE A 90 14.93 4.59 -1.28
CA ILE A 90 14.83 3.41 -0.41
C ILE A 90 14.58 3.86 1.03
N GLY A 91 15.41 4.78 1.53
CA GLY A 91 15.29 5.26 2.90
C GLY A 91 13.93 5.90 3.18
N ALA A 92 13.45 6.74 2.27
CA ALA A 92 12.16 7.40 2.43
C ALA A 92 11.01 6.39 2.43
N ASN A 93 10.99 5.44 1.49
CA ASN A 93 9.93 4.44 1.43
C ASN A 93 9.88 3.59 2.70
N TYR A 94 11.00 3.09 3.17
CA TYR A 94 11.03 2.24 4.37
C TYR A 94 10.80 3.03 5.66
N ALA A 95 11.50 4.16 5.84
CA ALA A 95 11.36 4.94 7.06
C ALA A 95 9.94 5.50 7.22
N LEU A 96 9.43 6.15 6.17
CA LEU A 96 8.09 6.74 6.22
C LEU A 96 7.02 5.65 6.23
N GLY A 97 7.25 4.53 5.53
CA GLY A 97 6.33 3.40 5.55
C GLY A 97 6.21 2.77 6.94
N PHE A 98 7.32 2.55 7.63
CA PHE A 98 7.30 2.01 8.99
C PHE A 98 6.66 2.97 9.98
N VAL A 99 6.98 4.26 9.89
CA VAL A 99 6.35 5.29 10.73
C VAL A 99 4.84 5.33 10.48
N ALA A 100 4.44 5.31 9.21
CA ALA A 100 3.02 5.33 8.83
C ALA A 100 2.29 4.10 9.35
N ALA A 101 2.87 2.91 9.21
CA ALA A 101 2.29 1.67 9.73
C ALA A 101 2.15 1.74 11.26
N GLY A 102 3.18 2.23 11.95
CA GLY A 102 3.14 2.40 13.41
C GLY A 102 2.06 3.37 13.85
N LEU A 103 1.91 4.49 13.14
CA LEU A 103 0.84 5.46 13.41
C LEU A 103 -0.54 4.86 13.16
N GLY A 104 -0.69 4.08 12.09
CA GLY A 104 -1.93 3.38 11.79
C GLY A 104 -2.31 2.39 12.88
N ILE A 105 -1.34 1.62 13.37
CA ILE A 105 -1.53 0.68 14.49
C ILE A 105 -1.95 1.45 15.75
N ALA A 106 -1.25 2.53 16.06
CA ALA A 106 -1.55 3.35 17.24
C ALA A 106 -2.98 3.92 17.17
N LEU A 107 -3.37 4.42 16.01
CA LEU A 107 -4.71 4.94 15.78
C LEU A 107 -5.77 3.83 15.94
N GLY A 108 -5.52 2.66 15.36
CA GLY A 108 -6.44 1.55 15.43
C GLY A 108 -6.63 1.01 16.85
N ARG A 109 -5.59 1.05 17.67
CA ARG A 109 -5.65 0.61 19.06
C ARG A 109 -6.38 1.58 19.98
N ARG A 110 -6.58 2.81 19.55
CA ARG A 110 -7.24 3.84 20.37
C ARG A 110 -8.75 3.70 20.44
N ARG A 111 -9.35 2.99 19.51
CA ARG A 111 -10.79 2.87 19.46
C ARG A 111 -11.36 1.73 20.31
#